data_cb4dcec4dd2b18856b5797322d9e1e78
#
_entry.id   cb4dcec4dd2b18856b5797322d9e1e78
#
_cell.length_a   1.000
_cell.length_b   1.000
_cell.length_c   1.000
_cell.angle_alpha   90.00
_cell.angle_beta   90.00
_cell.angle_gamma   90.00
#
_symmetry.space_group_name_H-M   'P 1'
#
loop_
_entity.id
_entity.type
_entity.pdbx_description
1 polymer ?
#
loop_
_entity_poly.entity_id
_entity_poly.type
_entity_poly.pdbx_seq_one_letter_code
_entity_poly.pdbx_strand_id
1 'polypeptide(L)'
;MLITLDKLDKLRPEAVAAELAARGLDPARAAEIVDTMTAPDAADRIRDALKKSDEGSSGLDEVDRVLSLVAPQLPPGRIAFTPRLVRGLSYYTGPIWELTAPGVAGSMGGGGRYDHLIEQLGGPDVPATGTSLGVERILSLLPGGADDRPGRLDVAVTVLAEELAGQSFGLAATARAAGLRASVYLGSSGKLSRQLKWASDQGARWCLIYGSAEDEAGTVTVRDMRTGEQTAVPVGELGGYLFRAAE
;
A
#
# COMPACT_ATOMS: atom_id res chain seq x y z
N MET A 1 23.78 2.06 12.14
CA MET A 1 24.11 2.03 10.71
C MET A 1 22.96 2.56 9.85
N LEU A 2 21.77 2.02 9.87
CA LEU A 2 20.64 2.45 9.03
C LEU A 2 20.29 3.95 9.17
N ILE A 3 20.24 4.48 10.40
CA ILE A 3 19.99 5.90 10.67
C ILE A 3 21.05 6.83 10.02
N THR A 4 22.27 6.34 9.82
CA THR A 4 23.32 7.12 9.14
C THR A 4 23.10 7.11 7.63
N LEU A 5 22.66 5.99 7.06
CA LEU A 5 22.31 5.88 5.64
C LEU A 5 21.11 6.77 5.24
N ASP A 6 20.14 6.97 6.13
CA ASP A 6 19.01 7.90 5.94
C ASP A 6 19.47 9.35 5.65
N LYS A 7 20.67 9.69 6.08
CA LYS A 7 21.24 11.02 5.83
C LYS A 7 21.72 11.24 4.38
N LEU A 8 21.75 10.20 3.55
CA LEU A 8 22.15 10.32 2.14
C LEU A 8 21.26 11.27 1.32
N ASP A 9 20.04 11.54 1.79
CA ASP A 9 19.17 12.53 1.17
C ASP A 9 19.51 13.98 1.56
N LYS A 10 20.37 14.18 2.57
CA LYS A 10 20.68 15.50 3.15
C LYS A 10 22.17 15.81 3.17
N LEU A 11 23.01 14.81 3.18
CA LEU A 11 24.46 14.93 3.27
C LEU A 11 25.14 14.34 2.03
N ARG A 12 26.37 14.82 1.77
CA ARG A 12 27.19 14.23 0.69
C ARG A 12 27.57 12.79 1.03
N PRO A 13 27.69 11.91 0.01
CA PRO A 13 28.06 10.52 0.21
C PRO A 13 29.31 10.31 1.06
N GLU A 14 30.35 11.13 0.85
CA GLU A 14 31.62 11.03 1.58
C GLU A 14 31.47 11.31 3.08
N ALA A 15 30.58 12.25 3.43
CA ALA A 15 30.31 12.57 4.83
C ALA A 15 29.55 11.42 5.53
N VAL A 16 28.66 10.75 4.81
CA VAL A 16 27.94 9.58 5.32
C VAL A 16 28.89 8.39 5.50
N ALA A 17 29.78 8.15 4.53
CA ALA A 17 30.80 7.12 4.63
C ALA A 17 31.74 7.35 5.82
N ALA A 18 32.18 8.60 6.03
CA ALA A 18 33.02 8.98 7.17
C ALA A 18 32.28 8.75 8.51
N GLU A 19 30.98 9.08 8.61
CA GLU A 19 30.20 8.83 9.82
C GLU A 19 30.01 7.33 10.08
N LEU A 20 29.82 6.51 9.05
CA LEU A 20 29.76 5.05 9.17
C LEU A 20 31.09 4.49 9.71
N ALA A 21 32.22 4.97 9.18
CA ALA A 21 33.54 4.58 9.63
C ALA A 21 33.79 5.00 11.10
N ALA A 22 33.38 6.21 11.48
CA ALA A 22 33.48 6.70 12.86
C ALA A 22 32.64 5.88 13.85
N ARG A 23 31.62 5.15 13.36
CA ARG A 23 30.79 4.20 14.14
C ARG A 23 31.34 2.75 14.16
N GLY A 24 32.57 2.55 13.67
CA GLY A 24 33.27 1.29 13.74
C GLY A 24 33.16 0.39 12.49
N LEU A 25 32.62 0.90 11.38
CA LEU A 25 32.66 0.19 10.12
C LEU A 25 34.02 0.41 9.45
N ASP A 26 34.55 -0.64 8.81
CA ASP A 26 35.76 -0.48 7.99
C ASP A 26 35.56 0.62 6.93
N PRO A 27 36.52 1.57 6.76
CA PRO A 27 36.36 2.71 5.86
C PRO A 27 36.11 2.31 4.39
N ALA A 28 36.76 1.26 3.91
CA ALA A 28 36.56 0.80 2.53
C ALA A 28 35.17 0.19 2.35
N ARG A 29 34.71 -0.56 3.35
CA ARG A 29 33.35 -1.12 3.38
C ARG A 29 32.29 -0.04 3.50
N ALA A 30 32.54 1.01 4.29
CA ALA A 30 31.65 2.15 4.40
C ALA A 30 31.47 2.87 3.05
N ALA A 31 32.56 3.12 2.35
CA ALA A 31 32.56 3.72 1.01
C ALA A 31 31.81 2.83 0.00
N GLU A 32 32.05 1.52 -0.01
CA GLU A 32 31.36 0.56 -0.90
C GLU A 32 29.85 0.54 -0.68
N ILE A 33 29.41 0.56 0.56
CA ILE A 33 27.98 0.59 0.91
C ILE A 33 27.34 1.88 0.40
N VAL A 34 27.99 3.03 0.65
CA VAL A 34 27.47 4.32 0.23
C VAL A 34 27.44 4.42 -1.31
N ASP A 35 28.47 3.96 -2.00
CA ASP A 35 28.52 3.91 -3.45
C ASP A 35 27.39 3.05 -4.02
N THR A 36 27.18 1.85 -3.45
CA THR A 36 26.09 0.97 -3.84
C THR A 36 24.72 1.63 -3.65
N MET A 37 24.52 2.34 -2.53
CA MET A 37 23.25 3.00 -2.21
C MET A 37 22.96 4.23 -3.07
N THR A 38 24.01 4.86 -3.63
CA THR A 38 23.87 6.08 -4.45
C THR A 38 23.95 5.81 -5.95
N ALA A 39 24.28 4.60 -6.35
CA ALA A 39 24.35 4.21 -7.75
C ALA A 39 22.98 4.33 -8.45
N PRO A 40 22.94 4.63 -9.76
CA PRO A 40 21.70 4.67 -10.53
C PRO A 40 20.91 3.34 -10.51
N ASP A 41 21.61 2.23 -10.38
CA ASP A 41 21.11 0.86 -10.31
C ASP A 41 21.09 0.30 -8.87
N ALA A 42 21.06 1.18 -7.87
CA ALA A 42 21.08 0.81 -6.44
C ALA A 42 20.02 -0.23 -6.06
N ALA A 43 18.81 -0.11 -6.60
CA ALA A 43 17.72 -1.03 -6.31
C ALA A 43 18.08 -2.48 -6.75
N ASP A 44 18.65 -2.65 -7.93
CA ASP A 44 19.03 -3.97 -8.45
C ASP A 44 20.22 -4.54 -7.69
N ARG A 45 21.26 -3.73 -7.43
CA ARG A 45 22.43 -4.15 -6.65
C ARG A 45 22.07 -4.61 -5.25
N ILE A 46 21.17 -3.87 -4.58
CA ILE A 46 20.72 -4.22 -3.23
C ILE A 46 19.85 -5.48 -3.27
N ARG A 47 18.95 -5.63 -4.24
CA ARG A 47 18.19 -6.87 -4.43
C ARG A 47 19.10 -8.08 -4.58
N ASP A 48 20.14 -7.99 -5.41
CA ASP A 48 21.10 -9.09 -5.61
C ASP A 48 21.94 -9.37 -4.36
N ALA A 49 22.25 -8.36 -3.57
CA ALA A 49 22.93 -8.55 -2.29
C ALA A 49 22.02 -9.25 -1.26
N LEU A 50 20.76 -8.85 -1.16
CA LEU A 50 19.77 -9.38 -0.21
C LEU A 50 19.41 -10.84 -0.50
N LYS A 51 19.35 -11.26 -1.76
CA LYS A 51 19.11 -12.66 -2.17
C LYS A 51 20.17 -13.65 -1.64
N LYS A 52 21.28 -13.16 -1.09
CA LYS A 52 22.36 -14.01 -0.55
C LYS A 52 22.11 -14.46 0.90
N SER A 53 21.03 -13.99 1.54
CA SER A 53 20.62 -14.42 2.88
C SER A 53 19.15 -14.79 2.89
N ASP A 54 18.76 -15.69 3.79
CA ASP A 54 17.36 -16.12 3.93
C ASP A 54 16.46 -14.96 4.37
N GLU A 55 16.93 -14.15 5.33
CA GLU A 55 16.20 -12.96 5.80
C GLU A 55 16.02 -11.93 4.68
N GLY A 56 17.07 -11.72 3.88
CA GLY A 56 17.02 -10.80 2.75
C GLY A 56 16.06 -11.26 1.68
N SER A 57 16.08 -12.55 1.32
CA SER A 57 15.14 -13.16 0.38
C SER A 57 13.70 -13.05 0.87
N SER A 58 13.44 -13.42 2.14
CA SER A 58 12.11 -13.33 2.74
C SER A 58 11.59 -11.87 2.74
N GLY A 59 12.44 -10.90 3.10
CA GLY A 59 12.06 -9.49 3.07
C GLY A 59 11.76 -8.97 1.66
N LEU A 60 12.49 -9.43 0.65
CA LEU A 60 12.21 -9.11 -0.75
C LEU A 60 10.88 -9.70 -1.21
N ASP A 61 10.59 -10.96 -0.86
CA ASP A 61 9.33 -11.62 -1.22
C ASP A 61 8.13 -10.85 -0.65
N GLU A 62 8.21 -10.38 0.59
CA GLU A 62 7.17 -9.53 1.19
C GLU A 62 7.01 -8.21 0.45
N VAL A 63 8.10 -7.51 0.12
CA VAL A 63 8.05 -6.25 -0.64
C VAL A 63 7.47 -6.49 -2.03
N ASP A 64 7.90 -7.54 -2.72
CA ASP A 64 7.44 -7.87 -4.06
C ASP A 64 5.96 -8.27 -4.06
N ARG A 65 5.48 -8.95 -3.01
CA ARG A 65 4.07 -9.21 -2.80
C ARG A 65 3.26 -7.91 -2.68
N VAL A 66 3.72 -6.96 -1.86
CA VAL A 66 3.08 -5.64 -1.75
C VAL A 66 3.08 -4.92 -3.09
N LEU A 67 4.22 -4.87 -3.78
CA LEU A 67 4.33 -4.22 -5.09
C LEU A 67 3.39 -4.86 -6.11
N SER A 68 3.29 -6.17 -6.16
CA SER A 68 2.41 -6.89 -7.09
C SER A 68 0.92 -6.57 -6.90
N LEU A 69 0.51 -6.31 -5.66
CA LEU A 69 -0.87 -5.95 -5.34
C LEU A 69 -1.18 -4.47 -5.59
N VAL A 70 -0.22 -3.59 -5.31
CA VAL A 70 -0.45 -2.14 -5.33
C VAL A 70 -0.12 -1.51 -6.67
N ALA A 71 0.96 -1.93 -7.35
CA ALA A 71 1.40 -1.30 -8.59
C ALA A 71 0.33 -1.30 -9.71
N PRO A 72 -0.47 -2.37 -9.91
CA PRO A 72 -1.54 -2.37 -10.90
C PRO A 72 -2.65 -1.34 -10.65
N GLN A 73 -2.75 -0.83 -9.41
CA GLN A 73 -3.78 0.14 -8.98
C GLN A 73 -3.32 1.59 -9.12
N LEU A 74 -2.07 1.80 -9.51
CA LEU A 74 -1.45 3.12 -9.59
C LEU A 74 -0.97 3.41 -11.02
N PRO A 75 -0.92 4.67 -11.42
CA PRO A 75 -0.23 5.05 -12.65
C PRO A 75 1.22 4.55 -12.65
N PRO A 76 1.78 4.20 -13.82
CA PRO A 76 3.16 3.73 -13.92
C PRO A 76 4.16 4.66 -13.22
N GLY A 77 5.11 4.08 -12.47
CA GLY A 77 6.16 4.82 -11.78
C GLY A 77 5.73 5.50 -10.47
N ARG A 78 4.50 5.25 -9.99
CA ARG A 78 4.01 5.84 -8.71
C ARG A 78 4.38 5.03 -7.47
N ILE A 79 4.90 3.83 -7.63
CA ILE A 79 5.44 3.02 -6.54
C ILE A 79 6.74 2.38 -6.98
N ALA A 80 7.72 2.34 -6.10
CA ALA A 80 9.01 1.71 -6.38
C ALA A 80 9.64 1.16 -5.10
N PHE A 81 10.45 0.13 -5.24
CA PHE A 81 11.36 -0.31 -4.20
C PHE A 81 12.48 0.74 -4.02
N THR A 82 12.60 1.26 -2.80
CA THR A 82 13.60 2.29 -2.45
C THR A 82 14.49 1.75 -1.34
N PRO A 83 15.67 1.18 -1.65
CA PRO A 83 16.52 0.54 -0.65
C PRO A 83 17.08 1.50 0.41
N ARG A 84 17.08 2.81 0.12
CA ARG A 84 17.52 3.86 1.06
C ARG A 84 16.45 4.27 2.06
N LEU A 85 15.20 3.85 1.87
CA LEU A 85 14.14 4.18 2.82
C LEU A 85 14.40 3.54 4.16
N VAL A 86 14.66 4.36 5.16
CA VAL A 86 14.84 3.96 6.55
C VAL A 86 13.84 4.74 7.40
N ARG A 87 13.18 4.05 8.31
CA ARG A 87 12.32 4.68 9.30
C ARG A 87 12.97 4.59 10.68
N GLY A 88 12.97 5.71 11.40
CA GLY A 88 13.63 5.84 12.71
C GLY A 88 12.94 5.11 13.88
N LEU A 89 11.96 4.26 13.62
CA LEU A 89 11.17 3.57 14.63
C LEU A 89 11.54 2.09 14.65
N SER A 90 11.94 1.59 15.80
CA SER A 90 12.48 0.22 16.00
C SER A 90 11.42 -0.88 16.06
N TYR A 91 10.14 -0.53 16.04
CA TYR A 91 9.04 -1.50 16.17
C TYR A 91 8.58 -2.14 14.85
N TYR A 92 9.08 -1.67 13.70
CA TYR A 92 8.75 -2.28 12.42
C TYR A 92 9.37 -3.66 12.27
N THR A 93 8.56 -4.62 11.81
CA THR A 93 8.92 -6.03 11.64
C THR A 93 8.83 -6.50 10.18
N GLY A 94 8.43 -5.64 9.26
CA GLY A 94 8.25 -5.99 7.86
C GLY A 94 8.34 -4.77 6.94
N PRO A 95 7.63 -4.78 5.80
CA PRO A 95 7.67 -3.68 4.83
C PRO A 95 7.36 -2.34 5.46
N ILE A 96 8.12 -1.34 5.06
CA ILE A 96 7.88 0.08 5.38
C ILE A 96 7.65 0.85 4.10
N TRP A 97 6.93 1.97 4.19
CA TRP A 97 6.66 2.83 3.05
C TRP A 97 6.65 4.30 3.42
N GLU A 98 6.86 5.11 2.42
CA GLU A 98 6.78 6.56 2.51
C GLU A 98 6.00 7.13 1.34
N LEU A 99 5.18 8.15 1.62
CA LEU A 99 4.43 8.89 0.63
C LEU A 99 5.15 10.20 0.36
N THR A 100 5.48 10.45 -0.90
CA THR A 100 6.11 11.69 -1.34
C THR A 100 5.27 12.38 -2.41
N ALA A 101 5.41 13.68 -2.54
CA ALA A 101 4.78 14.46 -3.59
C ALA A 101 5.85 15.20 -4.42
N PRO A 102 5.71 15.25 -5.76
CA PRO A 102 6.65 15.98 -6.61
C PRO A 102 6.75 17.45 -6.20
N GLY A 103 7.97 17.97 -6.10
CA GLY A 103 8.23 19.37 -5.76
C GLY A 103 8.05 19.72 -4.28
N VAL A 104 7.75 18.75 -3.41
CA VAL A 104 7.58 18.97 -1.98
C VAL A 104 8.69 18.28 -1.20
N ALA A 105 9.39 19.05 -0.37
CA ALA A 105 10.42 18.51 0.47
C ALA A 105 9.84 17.68 1.63
N GLY A 106 10.31 16.45 1.79
CA GLY A 106 9.97 15.55 2.87
C GLY A 106 8.71 14.72 2.62
N SER A 107 8.39 13.87 3.60
CA SER A 107 7.33 12.88 3.54
C SER A 107 5.94 13.48 3.73
N MET A 108 4.98 13.07 2.93
CA MET A 108 3.55 13.37 3.11
C MET A 108 2.88 12.40 4.08
N GLY A 109 3.51 11.28 4.33
CA GLY A 109 3.03 10.24 5.21
C GLY A 109 3.90 9.00 5.11
N GLY A 110 3.59 8.00 5.86
CA GLY A 110 4.27 6.73 5.78
C GLY A 110 3.92 5.80 6.91
N GLY A 111 4.33 4.57 6.76
CA GLY A 111 3.98 3.52 7.70
C GLY A 111 4.80 2.27 7.51
N GLY A 112 4.29 1.18 8.04
CA GLY A 112 4.89 -0.15 7.92
C GLY A 112 4.12 -1.19 8.73
N ARG A 113 4.60 -2.44 8.67
CA ARG A 113 4.11 -3.55 9.48
C ARG A 113 4.86 -3.61 10.81
N TYR A 114 4.16 -3.87 11.89
CA TYR A 114 4.69 -3.96 13.25
C TYR A 114 3.92 -5.02 14.04
N ASP A 115 4.36 -6.27 13.93
CA ASP A 115 3.62 -7.44 14.42
C ASP A 115 3.56 -7.54 15.95
N HIS A 116 4.52 -6.93 16.67
CA HIS A 116 4.62 -7.06 18.13
C HIS A 116 4.26 -5.79 18.90
N LEU A 117 3.87 -4.70 18.22
CA LEU A 117 3.64 -3.41 18.90
C LEU A 117 2.42 -3.46 19.82
N ILE A 118 1.36 -4.16 19.43
CA ILE A 118 0.12 -4.28 20.22
C ILE A 118 0.42 -5.02 21.52
N GLU A 119 1.15 -6.12 21.46
CA GLU A 119 1.59 -6.89 22.64
C GLU A 119 2.49 -6.06 23.55
N GLN A 120 3.48 -5.33 23.01
CA GLN A 120 4.36 -4.45 23.77
C GLN A 120 3.62 -3.33 24.52
N LEU A 121 2.45 -2.95 24.02
CA LEU A 121 1.57 -1.97 24.67
C LEU A 121 0.57 -2.60 25.66
N GLY A 122 0.69 -3.91 25.94
CA GLY A 122 -0.18 -4.64 26.87
C GLY A 122 -1.48 -5.18 26.24
N GLY A 123 -1.59 -5.15 24.92
CA GLY A 123 -2.69 -5.76 24.17
C GLY A 123 -2.46 -7.23 23.82
N PRO A 124 -3.36 -7.86 23.07
CA PRO A 124 -3.16 -9.22 22.57
C PRO A 124 -2.02 -9.30 21.55
N ASP A 125 -1.41 -10.48 21.40
CA ASP A 125 -0.45 -10.76 20.34
C ASP A 125 -1.19 -10.87 19.00
N VAL A 126 -1.25 -9.74 18.29
CA VAL A 126 -1.84 -9.63 16.95
C VAL A 126 -0.94 -8.79 16.05
N PRO A 127 -0.68 -9.25 14.81
CA PRO A 127 0.07 -8.46 13.84
C PRO A 127 -0.70 -7.20 13.46
N ALA A 128 0.03 -6.12 13.23
CA ALA A 128 -0.56 -4.86 12.86
C ALA A 128 0.25 -4.13 11.79
N THR A 129 -0.43 -3.28 11.06
CA THR A 129 0.14 -2.34 10.09
C THR A 129 -0.56 -1.01 10.21
N GLY A 130 0.15 0.08 9.97
CA GLY A 130 -0.44 1.40 10.03
C GLY A 130 0.29 2.43 9.20
N THR A 131 -0.44 3.49 8.88
CA THR A 131 0.06 4.64 8.13
C THR A 131 -0.33 5.92 8.84
N SER A 132 0.59 6.85 8.96
CA SER A 132 0.29 8.23 9.33
C SER A 132 0.34 9.13 8.10
N LEU A 133 -0.53 10.13 8.07
CA LEU A 133 -0.58 11.15 7.02
C LEU A 133 -0.28 12.51 7.64
N GLY A 134 0.56 13.28 6.96
CA GLY A 134 0.85 14.67 7.32
C GLY A 134 -0.29 15.59 6.83
N VAL A 135 -1.39 15.67 7.58
CA VAL A 135 -2.62 16.38 7.18
C VAL A 135 -2.30 17.82 6.76
N GLU A 136 -1.54 18.56 7.55
CA GLU A 136 -1.13 19.93 7.25
C GLU A 136 -0.36 20.03 5.93
N ARG A 137 0.55 19.08 5.68
CA ARG A 137 1.32 19.03 4.43
C ARG A 137 0.45 18.72 3.22
N ILE A 138 -0.50 17.80 3.38
CA ILE A 138 -1.46 17.44 2.32
C ILE A 138 -2.37 18.64 2.05
N LEU A 139 -2.94 19.26 3.08
CA LEU A 139 -3.81 20.43 2.94
C LEU A 139 -3.10 21.59 2.24
N SER A 140 -1.80 21.80 2.50
CA SER A 140 -1.02 22.84 1.81
C SER A 140 -0.88 22.65 0.30
N LEU A 141 -1.14 21.44 -0.20
CA LEU A 141 -1.06 21.09 -1.62
C LEU A 141 -2.42 21.09 -2.32
N LEU A 142 -3.51 21.08 -1.56
CA LEU A 142 -4.86 21.04 -2.15
C LEU A 142 -5.35 22.44 -2.49
N PRO A 143 -5.78 22.70 -3.74
CA PRO A 143 -6.47 23.94 -4.05
C PRO A 143 -7.88 23.88 -3.44
N GLY A 144 -8.05 24.50 -2.28
CA GLY A 144 -9.35 24.87 -1.73
C GLY A 144 -10.26 23.76 -1.21
N GLY A 145 -9.97 23.21 -0.04
CA GLY A 145 -11.00 22.65 0.84
C GLY A 145 -11.45 21.22 0.61
N ALA A 146 -11.66 20.49 1.70
CA ALA A 146 -12.21 19.14 1.72
C ALA A 146 -13.73 19.13 1.42
N ASP A 147 -14.18 18.16 0.64
CA ASP A 147 -15.59 17.86 0.39
C ASP A 147 -16.24 17.25 1.66
N ASP A 148 -17.37 17.79 2.08
CA ASP A 148 -18.01 17.62 3.40
C ASP A 148 -18.95 16.39 3.48
N ARG A 149 -18.62 15.28 2.81
CA ARG A 149 -19.46 14.08 2.80
C ARG A 149 -19.17 13.13 4.00
N PRO A 150 -20.21 12.66 4.75
CA PRO A 150 -20.03 11.75 5.90
C PRO A 150 -19.43 10.39 5.50
N GLY A 151 -18.58 9.85 6.36
CA GLY A 151 -17.69 8.70 6.15
C GLY A 151 -18.29 7.30 5.92
N ARG A 152 -19.33 7.14 5.08
CA ARG A 152 -19.86 5.82 4.68
C ARG A 152 -19.20 5.37 3.37
N LEU A 153 -19.05 4.05 3.21
CA LEU A 153 -18.66 3.49 1.91
C LEU A 153 -19.79 3.64 0.90
N ASP A 154 -19.42 3.97 -0.33
CA ASP A 154 -20.36 3.89 -1.44
C ASP A 154 -20.31 2.47 -2.04
N VAL A 155 -19.11 1.89 -2.12
CA VAL A 155 -18.84 0.59 -2.76
C VAL A 155 -18.00 -0.30 -1.84
N ALA A 156 -18.49 -1.50 -1.57
CA ALA A 156 -17.74 -2.59 -0.97
C ALA A 156 -17.33 -3.59 -2.06
N VAL A 157 -16.13 -4.15 -1.99
CA VAL A 157 -15.67 -5.17 -2.94
C VAL A 157 -15.34 -6.46 -2.20
N THR A 158 -15.84 -7.59 -2.69
CA THR A 158 -15.55 -8.89 -2.11
C THR A 158 -14.19 -9.42 -2.56
N VAL A 159 -13.61 -10.33 -1.74
CA VAL A 159 -12.49 -11.20 -2.11
C VAL A 159 -12.90 -12.62 -1.81
N LEU A 160 -13.40 -13.35 -2.82
CA LEU A 160 -13.92 -14.70 -2.65
C LEU A 160 -12.84 -15.77 -2.78
N ALA A 161 -11.74 -15.44 -3.46
CA ALA A 161 -10.57 -16.29 -3.63
C ALA A 161 -9.31 -15.43 -3.54
N GLU A 162 -8.26 -15.96 -2.91
CA GLU A 162 -7.02 -15.22 -2.66
C GLU A 162 -6.31 -14.84 -3.96
N GLU A 163 -6.33 -15.73 -4.95
CA GLU A 163 -5.77 -15.53 -6.28
C GLU A 163 -6.42 -14.37 -7.04
N LEU A 164 -7.68 -14.03 -6.72
CA LEU A 164 -8.44 -12.92 -7.33
C LEU A 164 -8.35 -11.62 -6.53
N ALA A 165 -7.57 -11.58 -5.45
CA ALA A 165 -7.42 -10.37 -4.63
C ALA A 165 -6.93 -9.16 -5.46
N GLY A 166 -5.99 -9.37 -6.39
CA GLY A 166 -5.50 -8.32 -7.28
C GLY A 166 -6.60 -7.67 -8.11
N GLN A 167 -7.49 -8.49 -8.69
CA GLN A 167 -8.64 -8.04 -9.48
C GLN A 167 -9.64 -7.28 -8.59
N SER A 168 -9.92 -7.78 -7.39
CA SER A 168 -10.79 -7.10 -6.41
C SER A 168 -10.25 -5.71 -6.05
N PHE A 169 -8.94 -5.55 -5.87
CA PHE A 169 -8.31 -4.23 -5.69
C PHE A 169 -8.48 -3.35 -6.93
N GLY A 170 -8.39 -3.91 -8.14
CA GLY A 170 -8.65 -3.22 -9.40
C GLY A 170 -10.06 -2.65 -9.50
N LEU A 171 -11.06 -3.45 -9.13
CA LEU A 171 -12.46 -3.02 -9.10
C LEU A 171 -12.68 -1.86 -8.11
N ALA A 172 -12.04 -1.92 -6.94
CA ALA A 172 -12.08 -0.81 -5.98
C ALA A 172 -11.40 0.46 -6.51
N ALA A 173 -10.29 0.33 -7.25
CA ALA A 173 -9.62 1.46 -7.89
C ALA A 173 -10.51 2.10 -8.97
N THR A 174 -11.20 1.29 -9.77
CA THR A 174 -12.18 1.76 -10.77
C THR A 174 -13.32 2.55 -10.11
N ALA A 175 -13.87 2.05 -9.00
CA ALA A 175 -14.90 2.75 -8.24
C ALA A 175 -14.40 4.11 -7.70
N ARG A 176 -13.16 4.16 -7.17
CA ARG A 176 -12.55 5.40 -6.69
C ARG A 176 -12.30 6.39 -7.83
N ALA A 177 -11.88 5.93 -9.00
CA ALA A 177 -11.72 6.77 -10.18
C ALA A 177 -13.04 7.38 -10.66
N ALA A 178 -14.18 6.71 -10.39
CA ALA A 178 -15.53 7.24 -10.61
C ALA A 178 -16.00 8.18 -9.48
N GLY A 179 -15.14 8.58 -8.54
CA GLY A 179 -15.45 9.50 -7.44
C GLY A 179 -16.12 8.87 -6.22
N LEU A 180 -16.17 7.54 -6.13
CA LEU A 180 -16.85 6.81 -5.07
C LEU A 180 -15.87 6.35 -3.98
N ARG A 181 -16.33 6.32 -2.73
CA ARG A 181 -15.59 5.77 -1.60
C ARG A 181 -15.70 4.24 -1.63
N ALA A 182 -14.62 3.57 -1.97
CA ALA A 182 -14.61 2.13 -2.11
C ALA A 182 -13.60 1.47 -1.16
N SER A 183 -13.96 0.30 -0.63
CA SER A 183 -13.07 -0.54 0.15
C SER A 183 -13.21 -2.00 -0.24
N VAL A 184 -12.12 -2.75 -0.08
CA VAL A 184 -12.02 -4.17 -0.33
C VAL A 184 -12.15 -4.91 1.00
N TYR A 185 -12.84 -6.05 1.03
CA TYR A 185 -12.87 -6.92 2.20
C TYR A 185 -11.50 -7.54 2.46
N LEU A 186 -10.97 -7.32 3.67
CA LEU A 186 -9.63 -7.81 4.08
C LEU A 186 -9.71 -8.88 5.18
N GLY A 187 -10.92 -9.36 5.51
CA GLY A 187 -11.07 -10.42 6.49
C GLY A 187 -10.71 -11.81 5.91
N SER A 188 -10.49 -12.78 6.78
CA SER A 188 -10.05 -14.14 6.44
C SER A 188 -11.14 -15.05 5.86
N SER A 189 -12.40 -14.60 5.76
CA SER A 189 -13.51 -15.46 5.32
C SER A 189 -13.80 -15.33 3.84
N GLY A 190 -13.60 -16.39 3.07
CA GLY A 190 -14.05 -16.51 1.68
C GLY A 190 -15.59 -16.66 1.49
N LYS A 191 -16.39 -16.70 2.58
CA LYS A 191 -17.84 -16.86 2.48
C LYS A 191 -18.52 -15.56 2.06
N LEU A 192 -19.22 -15.57 0.93
CA LEU A 192 -19.96 -14.42 0.40
C LEU A 192 -20.92 -13.79 1.44
N SER A 193 -21.66 -14.60 2.19
CA SER A 193 -22.62 -14.10 3.19
C SER A 193 -21.96 -13.24 4.26
N ARG A 194 -20.74 -13.59 4.69
CA ARG A 194 -19.99 -12.82 5.69
C ARG A 194 -19.46 -11.50 5.10
N GLN A 195 -19.04 -11.53 3.85
CA GLN A 195 -18.56 -10.34 3.15
C GLN A 195 -19.71 -9.36 2.82
N LEU A 196 -20.89 -9.87 2.46
CA LEU A 196 -22.09 -9.06 2.30
C LEU A 196 -22.54 -8.43 3.64
N LYS A 197 -22.44 -9.18 4.74
CA LYS A 197 -22.71 -8.61 6.07
C LYS A 197 -21.74 -7.46 6.37
N TRP A 198 -20.46 -7.66 6.14
CA TRP A 198 -19.46 -6.59 6.29
C TRP A 198 -19.80 -5.37 5.42
N ALA A 199 -20.14 -5.55 4.15
CA ALA A 199 -20.55 -4.46 3.26
C ALA A 199 -21.74 -3.68 3.82
N SER A 200 -22.72 -4.37 4.38
CA SER A 200 -23.88 -3.77 5.04
C SER A 200 -23.48 -3.02 6.31
N ASP A 201 -22.60 -3.60 7.15
CA ASP A 201 -22.10 -2.97 8.39
C ASP A 201 -21.30 -1.68 8.08
N GLN A 202 -20.62 -1.62 6.93
CA GLN A 202 -19.94 -0.42 6.43
C GLN A 202 -20.89 0.61 5.79
N GLY A 203 -22.15 0.29 5.65
CA GLY A 203 -23.16 1.14 5.03
C GLY A 203 -22.98 1.34 3.53
N ALA A 204 -22.33 0.39 2.85
CA ALA A 204 -22.12 0.45 1.42
C ALA A 204 -23.47 0.41 0.67
N ARG A 205 -23.60 1.28 -0.36
CA ARG A 205 -24.76 1.25 -1.26
C ARG A 205 -24.65 0.10 -2.25
N TRP A 206 -23.47 -0.15 -2.78
CA TRP A 206 -23.20 -1.25 -3.71
C TRP A 206 -22.16 -2.22 -3.15
N CYS A 207 -22.34 -3.49 -3.47
CA CYS A 207 -21.32 -4.50 -3.24
C CYS A 207 -20.92 -5.13 -4.59
N LEU A 208 -19.64 -5.03 -4.94
CA LEU A 208 -19.05 -5.69 -6.09
C LEU A 208 -18.68 -7.11 -5.67
N ILE A 209 -19.36 -8.08 -6.25
CA ILE A 209 -19.09 -9.50 -6.04
C ILE A 209 -18.23 -9.97 -7.19
N TYR A 210 -17.06 -10.52 -6.87
CA TYR A 210 -16.12 -11.02 -7.85
C TYR A 210 -15.52 -12.33 -7.36
N GLY A 211 -15.74 -13.37 -8.12
CA GLY A 211 -15.25 -14.73 -7.91
C GLY A 211 -14.85 -15.34 -9.23
N SER A 212 -14.52 -16.64 -9.22
CA SER A 212 -14.04 -17.35 -10.42
C SER A 212 -15.04 -17.31 -11.57
N ALA A 213 -16.35 -17.36 -11.29
CA ALA A 213 -17.38 -17.28 -12.34
C ALA A 213 -17.42 -15.90 -13.01
N GLU A 214 -17.28 -14.83 -12.25
CA GLU A 214 -17.20 -13.47 -12.77
C GLU A 214 -15.91 -13.25 -13.57
N ASP A 215 -14.78 -13.78 -13.06
CA ASP A 215 -13.48 -13.69 -13.74
C ASP A 215 -13.50 -14.39 -15.10
N GLU A 216 -14.01 -15.61 -15.16
CA GLU A 216 -14.17 -16.37 -16.42
C GLU A 216 -15.11 -15.67 -17.42
N ALA A 217 -16.15 -15.00 -16.92
CA ALA A 217 -17.11 -14.26 -17.75
C ALA A 217 -16.64 -12.85 -18.14
N GLY A 218 -15.54 -12.35 -17.56
CA GLY A 218 -15.08 -10.97 -17.74
C GLY A 218 -16.04 -9.90 -17.19
N THR A 219 -16.85 -10.27 -16.19
CA THR A 219 -17.88 -9.42 -15.60
C THR A 219 -17.64 -9.22 -14.10
N VAL A 220 -18.38 -8.31 -13.49
CA VAL A 220 -18.50 -8.17 -12.03
C VAL A 220 -19.97 -8.09 -11.68
N THR A 221 -20.42 -8.80 -10.66
CA THR A 221 -21.79 -8.71 -10.17
C THR A 221 -21.91 -7.52 -9.23
N VAL A 222 -22.65 -6.49 -9.65
CA VAL A 222 -22.97 -5.31 -8.85
C VAL A 222 -24.28 -5.57 -8.10
N ARG A 223 -24.21 -5.62 -6.77
CA ARG A 223 -25.40 -5.78 -5.90
C ARG A 223 -25.76 -4.45 -5.25
N ASP A 224 -26.97 -3.95 -5.45
CA ASP A 224 -27.55 -2.87 -4.64
C ASP A 224 -27.89 -3.45 -3.24
N MET A 225 -27.27 -2.89 -2.22
CA MET A 225 -27.41 -3.38 -0.85
C MET A 225 -28.74 -2.99 -0.20
N ARG A 226 -29.49 -2.06 -0.81
CA ARG A 226 -30.81 -1.65 -0.31
C ARG A 226 -31.94 -2.52 -0.87
N THR A 227 -31.89 -2.79 -2.19
CA THR A 227 -32.93 -3.59 -2.86
C THR A 227 -32.60 -5.07 -2.92
N GLY A 228 -31.31 -5.42 -2.86
CA GLY A 228 -30.81 -6.78 -3.05
C GLY A 228 -30.71 -7.18 -4.54
N GLU A 229 -31.07 -6.32 -5.48
CA GLU A 229 -30.94 -6.55 -6.91
C GLU A 229 -29.47 -6.72 -7.32
N GLN A 230 -29.25 -7.56 -8.31
CA GLN A 230 -27.91 -7.87 -8.82
C GLN A 230 -27.88 -7.71 -10.33
N THR A 231 -26.83 -7.05 -10.82
CA THR A 231 -26.60 -6.82 -12.25
C THR A 231 -25.19 -7.25 -12.59
N ALA A 232 -25.03 -8.10 -13.60
CA ALA A 232 -23.72 -8.42 -14.16
C ALA A 232 -23.28 -7.28 -15.10
N VAL A 233 -22.10 -6.72 -14.84
CA VAL A 233 -21.54 -5.59 -15.60
C VAL A 233 -20.17 -6.02 -16.15
N PRO A 234 -19.87 -5.81 -17.45
CA PRO A 234 -18.52 -6.02 -17.96
C PRO A 234 -17.50 -5.20 -17.16
N VAL A 235 -16.36 -5.80 -16.77
CA VAL A 235 -15.35 -5.12 -15.94
C VAL A 235 -14.91 -3.80 -16.58
N GLY A 236 -14.74 -3.75 -17.91
CA GLY A 236 -14.36 -2.54 -18.63
C GLY A 236 -15.41 -1.41 -18.61
N GLU A 237 -16.67 -1.73 -18.31
CA GLU A 237 -17.78 -0.76 -18.26
C GLU A 237 -18.15 -0.34 -16.83
N LEU A 238 -17.54 -0.95 -15.81
CA LEU A 238 -17.88 -0.74 -14.40
C LEU A 238 -17.82 0.73 -14.00
N GLY A 239 -16.78 1.46 -14.40
CA GLY A 239 -16.62 2.88 -14.05
C GLY A 239 -17.78 3.74 -14.55
N GLY A 240 -18.14 3.57 -15.81
CA GLY A 240 -19.28 4.27 -16.40
C GLY A 240 -20.62 3.87 -15.81
N TYR A 241 -20.79 2.60 -15.46
CA TYR A 241 -21.99 2.09 -14.77
C TYR A 241 -22.17 2.76 -13.40
N LEU A 242 -21.11 2.71 -12.57
CA LEU A 242 -21.14 3.27 -11.22
C LEU A 242 -21.32 4.80 -11.22
N PHE A 243 -20.71 5.50 -12.16
CA PHE A 243 -20.86 6.95 -12.31
C PHE A 243 -22.33 7.32 -12.52
N ARG A 244 -23.00 6.68 -13.50
CA ARG A 244 -24.43 6.93 -13.80
C ARG A 244 -25.35 6.51 -12.64
N ALA A 245 -25.01 5.46 -11.91
CA ALA A 245 -25.82 4.99 -10.78
C ALA A 245 -25.67 5.86 -9.52
N ALA A 246 -24.65 6.72 -9.47
CA ALA A 246 -24.39 7.63 -8.36
C ALA A 246 -25.06 9.01 -8.53
N GLU A 247 -25.42 9.39 -9.77
CA GLU A 247 -26.23 10.58 -10.06
C GLU A 247 -27.69 10.40 -9.60
#